data_935908ca75d1f213ef5a872f80d8cc6a
#
_entry.id   935908ca75d1f213ef5a872f80d8cc6a
#
_cell.length_a   1.000
_cell.length_b   1.000
_cell.length_c   1.000
_cell.angle_alpha   90.00
_cell.angle_beta   90.00
_cell.angle_gamma   90.00
#
_symmetry.space_group_name_H-M   'P 1'
#
loop_
_entity.id
_entity.type
_entity.pdbx_description
1 polymer ?
#
loop_
_entity_poly.entity_id
_entity_poly.type
_entity_poly.pdbx_seq_one_letter_code
_entity_poly.pdbx_strand_id
1 'polypeptide(L)'
;GPSRPRLHALDAEERGAAWRALIGSAARARDAARLRSVLERLAELGNEQDPVRAAAAEALSAVPVPLLARAGTDELEGFARAAMEARDTSVSTLVPLHSTAWRLLVHAAATGLPTRGACAMLELLTDQDNVIRVPFRLSLPPDAVAALVTALEPVMRRAARRHRFALVFGLWDALGRRAWRDETLLSLIRQALDAPEGHVRQRAAAALVADPSTRARRVGELLGRDETFAINGSVQWAVCRSRQDLVGVFSRRKALKGRFWTGRRAFVPVDLPGPFSLWAPEHLRAYADALIRALDDAVTTDWDRRRIAGALAALPTTRPEDLDPLLRSDSVQVVEGVLAALPALDDAEAALGPLLDHAGTDRAGVAMLAASHCADRVRPERAVELLAPVTVPPAKVTSRKEAVRILGRMRTPQSLALLVRLGLDPTTHSDVRTAVGRALLAHLDEPDAWEVLRALASGGGRDAALSLAATSPRQMAVRHRAAYAEVLLTAPREPETLAALGQWCQEIPDLTRRLAPTILDGQRVPAQVAVAAVIAHAERAADWGPHLALVRSLKERATSPDEPDAGAQEDLPHLRRLEELVAGLIPGRAAALTWHREHLGSLAEALSDSPWTFGLARR
;
A
#
# COMPACT_ATOMS: atom_id res chain seq x y z
N GLY A 1 -2.72 -47.55 22.38
CA GLY A 1 -1.31 -47.35 22.07
C GLY A 1 -1.18 -46.49 20.81
N PRO A 2 -0.12 -45.68 20.64
CA PRO A 2 0.05 -44.91 19.42
C PRO A 2 0.16 -45.88 18.23
N SER A 3 -0.72 -45.71 17.23
CA SER A 3 -0.70 -46.48 15.99
C SER A 3 0.68 -46.39 15.35
N ARG A 4 1.28 -47.54 14.99
CA ARG A 4 2.56 -47.55 14.24
C ARG A 4 2.40 -46.76 12.95
N PRO A 5 3.36 -45.86 12.61
CA PRO A 5 3.30 -45.11 11.39
C PRO A 5 3.21 -46.02 10.16
N ARG A 6 2.26 -45.79 9.26
CA ARG A 6 2.07 -46.58 8.03
C ARG A 6 3.02 -46.15 6.93
N LEU A 7 4.32 -46.44 7.08
CA LEU A 7 5.37 -46.06 6.12
C LEU A 7 5.25 -46.78 4.77
N HIS A 8 4.50 -47.88 4.70
CA HIS A 8 4.27 -48.65 3.48
C HIS A 8 2.81 -48.62 3.02
N ALA A 9 2.04 -47.58 3.41
CA ALA A 9 0.69 -47.40 2.92
C ALA A 9 0.68 -47.23 1.38
N LEU A 10 -0.41 -47.60 0.72
CA LEU A 10 -0.54 -47.45 -0.73
C LEU A 10 -0.57 -45.96 -1.14
N ASP A 11 -1.22 -45.13 -0.35
CA ASP A 11 -1.34 -43.71 -0.58
C ASP A 11 -0.08 -42.93 -0.17
N ALA A 12 0.40 -42.06 -1.04
CA ALA A 12 1.58 -41.22 -0.84
C ALA A 12 1.38 -40.20 0.30
N GLU A 13 0.17 -39.66 0.48
CA GLU A 13 -0.14 -38.71 1.54
C GLU A 13 -0.07 -39.37 2.91
N GLU A 14 -0.59 -40.63 3.03
CA GLU A 14 -0.49 -41.43 4.26
C GLU A 14 0.98 -41.73 4.60
N ARG A 15 1.80 -42.10 3.59
CA ARG A 15 3.23 -42.35 3.81
C ARG A 15 3.96 -41.07 4.25
N GLY A 16 3.67 -39.94 3.59
CA GLY A 16 4.23 -38.63 3.97
C GLY A 16 3.84 -38.21 5.39
N ALA A 17 2.58 -38.40 5.78
CA ALA A 17 2.11 -38.16 7.13
C ALA A 17 2.80 -39.09 8.17
N ALA A 18 3.05 -40.35 7.81
CA ALA A 18 3.77 -41.30 8.65
C ALA A 18 5.23 -40.88 8.88
N TRP A 19 5.93 -40.40 7.85
CA TRP A 19 7.28 -39.85 7.97
C TRP A 19 7.31 -38.60 8.85
N ARG A 20 6.36 -37.66 8.65
CA ARG A 20 6.23 -36.47 9.54
C ARG A 20 6.02 -36.87 10.99
N ALA A 21 5.16 -37.86 11.24
CA ALA A 21 4.88 -38.37 12.60
C ALA A 21 6.11 -39.05 13.23
N LEU A 22 6.86 -39.82 12.45
CA LEU A 22 8.04 -40.54 12.91
C LEU A 22 9.15 -39.57 13.31
N ILE A 23 9.52 -38.66 12.41
CA ILE A 23 10.54 -37.63 12.64
C ILE A 23 10.12 -36.71 13.79
N GLY A 24 8.87 -36.22 13.77
CA GLY A 24 8.34 -35.35 14.83
C GLY A 24 8.28 -36.02 16.19
N SER A 25 7.98 -37.33 16.27
CA SER A 25 8.01 -38.08 17.52
C SER A 25 9.43 -38.23 18.08
N ALA A 26 10.41 -38.52 17.22
CA ALA A 26 11.82 -38.61 17.62
C ALA A 26 12.35 -37.21 18.08
N ALA A 27 11.97 -36.15 17.40
CA ALA A 27 12.35 -34.78 17.77
C ALA A 27 11.76 -34.38 19.14
N ARG A 28 10.49 -34.67 19.40
CA ARG A 28 9.83 -34.39 20.70
C ARG A 28 10.43 -35.18 21.86
N ALA A 29 10.93 -36.39 21.61
CA ALA A 29 11.62 -37.18 22.62
C ALA A 29 12.97 -36.57 23.07
N ARG A 30 13.53 -35.63 22.30
CA ARG A 30 14.83 -34.98 22.53
C ARG A 30 16.00 -35.94 22.68
N ASP A 31 15.86 -37.15 22.15
CA ASP A 31 16.85 -38.24 22.20
C ASP A 31 17.57 -38.34 20.85
N ALA A 32 18.87 -38.04 20.85
CA ALA A 32 19.70 -38.04 19.66
C ALA A 32 19.89 -39.46 19.09
N ALA A 33 19.95 -40.51 19.95
CA ALA A 33 20.09 -41.87 19.48
C ALA A 33 18.83 -42.34 18.76
N ARG A 34 17.67 -42.01 19.32
CA ARG A 34 16.35 -42.30 18.68
C ARG A 34 16.19 -41.54 17.36
N LEU A 35 16.59 -40.27 17.31
CA LEU A 35 16.57 -39.52 16.07
C LEU A 35 17.51 -40.14 15.04
N ARG A 36 18.72 -40.55 15.41
CA ARG A 36 19.69 -41.21 14.52
C ARG A 36 19.07 -42.46 13.88
N SER A 37 18.42 -43.31 14.64
CA SER A 37 17.74 -44.50 14.10
C SER A 37 16.62 -44.15 13.09
N VAL A 38 16.02 -42.99 13.21
CA VAL A 38 15.07 -42.46 12.19
C VAL A 38 15.80 -41.94 10.97
N LEU A 39 16.95 -41.25 11.15
CA LEU A 39 17.75 -40.72 10.04
C LEU A 39 18.33 -41.85 9.19
N GLU A 40 18.80 -42.95 9.78
CA GLU A 40 19.29 -44.14 9.07
C GLU A 40 18.25 -44.71 8.09
N ARG A 41 16.97 -44.54 8.40
CA ARG A 41 15.86 -44.95 7.53
C ARG A 41 15.57 -44.01 6.38
N LEU A 42 16.17 -42.80 6.32
CA LEU A 42 15.98 -41.87 5.20
C LEU A 42 16.42 -42.48 3.86
N ALA A 43 17.28 -43.50 3.86
CA ALA A 43 17.64 -44.26 2.66
C ALA A 43 16.42 -44.88 1.96
N GLU A 44 15.36 -45.21 2.71
CA GLU A 44 14.10 -45.75 2.17
C GLU A 44 13.39 -44.73 1.25
N LEU A 45 13.67 -43.41 1.39
CA LEU A 45 13.07 -42.36 0.61
C LEU A 45 13.69 -42.18 -0.79
N GLY A 46 14.80 -42.87 -1.09
CA GLY A 46 15.47 -42.76 -2.39
C GLY A 46 14.57 -43.09 -3.59
N ASN A 47 13.70 -44.09 -3.41
CA ASN A 47 12.77 -44.55 -4.45
C ASN A 47 11.32 -44.07 -4.24
N GLU A 48 11.08 -43.19 -3.29
CA GLU A 48 9.76 -42.66 -2.99
C GLU A 48 9.35 -41.53 -3.95
N GLN A 49 8.04 -41.27 -4.01
CA GLN A 49 7.47 -40.14 -4.75
C GLN A 49 7.83 -38.81 -4.06
N ASP A 50 7.93 -37.73 -4.85
CA ASP A 50 8.31 -36.41 -4.32
C ASP A 50 7.45 -35.91 -3.15
N PRO A 51 6.11 -36.07 -3.10
CA PRO A 51 5.30 -35.66 -1.94
C PRO A 51 5.73 -36.30 -0.62
N VAL A 52 6.21 -37.56 -0.66
CA VAL A 52 6.72 -38.27 0.53
C VAL A 52 8.07 -37.71 0.96
N ARG A 53 8.98 -37.49 -0.02
CA ARG A 53 10.27 -36.84 0.24
C ARG A 53 10.10 -35.44 0.78
N ALA A 54 9.17 -34.65 0.21
CA ALA A 54 8.87 -33.31 0.66
C ALA A 54 8.37 -33.27 2.11
N ALA A 55 7.46 -34.21 2.47
CA ALA A 55 6.95 -34.33 3.82
C ALA A 55 8.04 -34.66 4.85
N ALA A 56 8.98 -35.53 4.50
CA ALA A 56 10.13 -35.87 5.34
C ALA A 56 11.10 -34.69 5.47
N ALA A 57 11.42 -34.01 4.35
CA ALA A 57 12.30 -32.84 4.32
C ALA A 57 11.73 -31.68 5.16
N GLU A 58 10.42 -31.42 5.06
CA GLU A 58 9.72 -30.43 5.87
C GLU A 58 9.82 -30.78 7.36
N ALA A 59 9.54 -32.04 7.74
CA ALA A 59 9.65 -32.48 9.12
C ALA A 59 11.07 -32.33 9.67
N LEU A 60 12.11 -32.67 8.87
CA LEU A 60 13.52 -32.48 9.25
C LEU A 60 13.87 -31.01 9.45
N SER A 61 13.34 -30.13 8.62
CA SER A 61 13.56 -28.68 8.75
C SER A 61 12.97 -28.09 10.04
N ALA A 62 11.99 -28.76 10.66
CA ALA A 62 11.39 -28.37 11.92
C ALA A 62 12.13 -28.94 13.17
N VAL A 63 13.06 -29.88 12.99
CA VAL A 63 13.82 -30.47 14.12
C VAL A 63 14.75 -29.41 14.74
N PRO A 64 14.86 -29.35 16.09
CA PRO A 64 15.85 -28.49 16.75
C PRO A 64 17.27 -28.80 16.28
N VAL A 65 17.99 -27.80 15.81
CA VAL A 65 19.33 -27.95 15.19
C VAL A 65 20.34 -28.63 16.11
N PRO A 66 20.43 -28.31 17.44
CA PRO A 66 21.37 -28.97 18.32
C PRO A 66 21.10 -30.48 18.48
N LEU A 67 19.84 -30.90 18.33
CA LEU A 67 19.46 -32.32 18.37
C LEU A 67 19.86 -33.00 17.06
N LEU A 68 19.57 -32.37 15.93
CA LEU A 68 19.89 -32.88 14.59
C LEU A 68 21.42 -33.03 14.41
N ALA A 69 22.20 -32.04 14.84
CA ALA A 69 23.66 -32.07 14.78
C ALA A 69 24.27 -33.22 15.61
N ARG A 70 23.66 -33.55 16.75
CA ARG A 70 24.11 -34.70 17.58
C ARG A 70 23.64 -36.04 17.02
N ALA A 71 22.54 -36.10 16.29
CA ALA A 71 22.03 -37.33 15.72
C ALA A 71 22.91 -37.82 14.55
N GLY A 72 23.48 -36.93 13.76
CA GLY A 72 24.35 -37.24 12.60
C GLY A 72 23.96 -36.43 11.36
N THR A 73 24.90 -36.27 10.45
CA THR A 73 24.71 -35.50 9.20
C THR A 73 24.90 -36.35 7.93
N ASP A 74 25.49 -37.54 8.03
CA ASP A 74 25.83 -38.35 6.87
C ASP A 74 24.57 -38.92 6.19
N GLU A 75 23.56 -39.32 6.96
CA GLU A 75 22.26 -39.78 6.49
C GLU A 75 21.49 -38.65 5.78
N LEU A 76 21.62 -37.42 6.26
CA LEU A 76 21.03 -36.24 5.64
C LEU A 76 21.69 -35.91 4.30
N GLU A 77 23.02 -36.08 4.20
CA GLU A 77 23.75 -35.94 2.92
C GLU A 77 23.26 -37.01 1.94
N GLY A 78 23.12 -38.29 2.39
CA GLY A 78 22.59 -39.37 1.58
C GLY A 78 21.17 -39.07 1.04
N PHE A 79 20.30 -38.57 1.90
CA PHE A 79 18.95 -38.18 1.50
C PHE A 79 18.94 -37.00 0.52
N ALA A 80 19.75 -35.97 0.77
CA ALA A 80 19.90 -34.84 -0.16
C ALA A 80 20.39 -35.31 -1.54
N ARG A 81 21.34 -36.25 -1.57
CA ARG A 81 21.88 -36.86 -2.82
C ARG A 81 20.77 -37.62 -3.56
N ALA A 82 20.06 -38.50 -2.88
CA ALA A 82 18.96 -39.26 -3.46
C ALA A 82 17.84 -38.34 -4.00
N ALA A 83 17.52 -37.26 -3.28
CA ALA A 83 16.58 -36.26 -3.76
C ALA A 83 17.06 -35.57 -5.03
N MET A 84 18.36 -35.22 -5.13
CA MET A 84 18.93 -34.57 -6.32
C MET A 84 19.02 -35.48 -7.54
N GLU A 85 19.13 -36.78 -7.34
CA GLU A 85 19.20 -37.79 -8.41
C GLU A 85 17.79 -38.19 -8.92
N ALA A 86 16.75 -37.95 -8.13
CA ALA A 86 15.39 -38.28 -8.50
C ALA A 86 14.82 -37.32 -9.55
N ARG A 87 14.13 -37.88 -10.57
CA ARG A 87 13.61 -37.10 -11.72
C ARG A 87 12.42 -36.21 -11.39
N ASP A 88 11.68 -36.52 -10.34
CA ASP A 88 10.43 -35.86 -9.94
C ASP A 88 10.62 -34.86 -8.79
N THR A 89 11.85 -34.58 -8.37
CA THR A 89 12.11 -33.72 -7.22
C THR A 89 11.64 -32.29 -7.43
N SER A 90 10.78 -31.81 -6.55
CA SER A 90 10.21 -30.47 -6.58
C SER A 90 10.90 -29.51 -5.61
N VAL A 91 10.56 -28.22 -5.77
CA VAL A 91 10.96 -27.13 -4.88
C VAL A 91 10.50 -27.42 -3.43
N SER A 92 9.37 -28.14 -3.24
CA SER A 92 8.86 -28.51 -1.93
C SER A 92 9.77 -29.46 -1.16
N THR A 93 10.56 -30.26 -1.85
CA THR A 93 11.61 -31.12 -1.24
C THR A 93 12.92 -30.35 -1.06
N LEU A 94 13.34 -29.59 -2.06
CA LEU A 94 14.66 -28.94 -2.06
C LEU A 94 14.77 -27.80 -1.05
N VAL A 95 13.73 -26.95 -0.89
CA VAL A 95 13.77 -25.79 0.01
C VAL A 95 13.96 -26.19 1.48
N PRO A 96 13.21 -27.16 2.05
CA PRO A 96 13.45 -27.64 3.40
C PRO A 96 14.81 -28.30 3.61
N LEU A 97 15.31 -29.08 2.64
CA LEU A 97 16.65 -29.67 2.70
C LEU A 97 17.73 -28.58 2.71
N HIS A 98 17.60 -27.59 1.87
CA HIS A 98 18.50 -26.45 1.81
C HIS A 98 18.49 -25.65 3.13
N SER A 99 17.28 -25.40 3.68
CA SER A 99 17.13 -24.76 5.00
C SER A 99 17.80 -25.57 6.11
N THR A 100 17.65 -26.88 6.09
CA THR A 100 18.25 -27.81 7.07
C THR A 100 19.79 -27.74 6.99
N ALA A 101 20.36 -27.80 5.80
CA ALA A 101 21.80 -27.71 5.58
C ALA A 101 22.38 -26.38 6.09
N TRP A 102 21.72 -25.24 5.79
CA TRP A 102 22.12 -23.93 6.29
C TRP A 102 22.06 -23.83 7.81
N ARG A 103 21.00 -24.31 8.43
CA ARG A 103 20.84 -24.27 9.89
C ARG A 103 21.88 -25.12 10.59
N LEU A 104 22.20 -26.30 10.05
CA LEU A 104 23.25 -27.17 10.56
C LEU A 104 24.63 -26.49 10.45
N LEU A 105 24.94 -25.90 9.28
CA LEU A 105 26.21 -25.22 9.06
C LEU A 105 26.39 -24.02 9.97
N VAL A 106 25.36 -23.19 10.10
CA VAL A 106 25.37 -22.01 10.98
C VAL A 106 25.58 -22.43 12.44
N HIS A 107 24.88 -23.49 12.88
CA HIS A 107 25.05 -24.01 14.24
C HIS A 107 26.44 -24.59 14.46
N ALA A 108 26.96 -25.36 13.50
CA ALA A 108 28.28 -25.95 13.60
C ALA A 108 29.37 -24.85 13.67
N ALA A 109 29.28 -23.81 12.81
CA ALA A 109 30.20 -22.68 12.82
C ALA A 109 30.13 -21.90 14.15
N ALA A 110 28.95 -21.76 14.75
CA ALA A 110 28.78 -21.03 16.01
C ALA A 110 29.24 -21.82 17.25
N THR A 111 29.29 -23.16 17.16
CA THR A 111 29.59 -24.04 18.29
C THR A 111 30.91 -24.82 18.16
N GLY A 112 31.66 -24.63 17.06
CA GLY A 112 32.92 -25.31 16.81
C GLY A 112 32.73 -26.81 16.41
N LEU A 113 31.53 -27.22 16.03
CA LEU A 113 31.27 -28.60 15.56
C LEU A 113 31.74 -28.80 14.12
N PRO A 114 31.95 -30.06 13.67
CA PRO A 114 32.32 -30.36 12.29
C PRO A 114 31.30 -29.82 11.28
N THR A 115 31.76 -29.11 10.26
CA THR A 115 30.93 -28.45 9.23
C THR A 115 30.80 -29.29 7.97
N ARG A 116 31.55 -30.40 7.85
CA ARG A 116 31.74 -31.18 6.60
C ARG A 116 30.41 -31.67 5.98
N GLY A 117 29.56 -32.33 6.75
CA GLY A 117 28.30 -32.89 6.23
C GLY A 117 27.34 -31.79 5.76
N ALA A 118 27.21 -30.70 6.51
CA ALA A 118 26.39 -29.56 6.11
C ALA A 118 26.92 -28.86 4.84
N CYS A 119 28.26 -28.72 4.70
CA CYS A 119 28.89 -28.21 3.49
C CYS A 119 28.66 -29.12 2.29
N ALA A 120 28.76 -30.46 2.47
CA ALA A 120 28.50 -31.44 1.41
C ALA A 120 27.05 -31.38 0.94
N MET A 121 26.09 -31.28 1.84
CA MET A 121 24.67 -31.08 1.50
C MET A 121 24.47 -29.78 0.69
N LEU A 122 25.05 -28.66 1.11
CA LEU A 122 24.97 -27.40 0.38
C LEU A 122 25.60 -27.50 -1.00
N GLU A 123 26.76 -28.17 -1.14
CA GLU A 123 27.40 -28.38 -2.44
C GLU A 123 26.48 -29.17 -3.39
N LEU A 124 25.89 -30.27 -2.92
CA LEU A 124 24.93 -31.06 -3.70
C LEU A 124 23.72 -30.25 -4.13
N LEU A 125 23.10 -29.55 -3.19
CA LEU A 125 21.87 -28.79 -3.43
C LEU A 125 22.07 -27.54 -4.31
N THR A 126 23.31 -27.07 -4.44
CA THR A 126 23.67 -25.89 -5.23
C THR A 126 24.28 -26.22 -6.60
N ASP A 127 24.54 -27.50 -6.88
CA ASP A 127 25.19 -27.92 -8.12
C ASP A 127 24.28 -27.83 -9.37
N GLN A 128 22.96 -27.75 -9.20
CA GLN A 128 22.02 -27.41 -10.27
C GLN A 128 21.63 -25.93 -10.15
N ASP A 129 21.37 -25.25 -11.27
CA ASP A 129 21.06 -23.81 -11.39
C ASP A 129 19.81 -23.34 -10.58
N ASN A 130 19.44 -24.05 -9.56
CA ASN A 130 18.33 -23.75 -8.68
C ASN A 130 18.67 -22.55 -7.78
N VAL A 131 17.80 -21.54 -7.84
CA VAL A 131 17.89 -20.31 -7.07
C VAL A 131 17.96 -20.62 -5.57
N ILE A 132 19.17 -20.51 -5.02
CA ILE A 132 19.38 -20.65 -3.58
C ILE A 132 18.76 -19.45 -2.90
N ARG A 133 17.61 -19.62 -2.29
CA ARG A 133 17.10 -18.67 -1.29
C ARG A 133 17.74 -19.02 0.04
N VAL A 134 18.80 -18.30 0.42
CA VAL A 134 19.22 -18.30 1.83
C VAL A 134 18.10 -17.68 2.63
N PRO A 135 17.44 -18.42 3.53
CA PRO A 135 16.17 -17.97 4.10
C PRO A 135 16.31 -16.83 5.13
N PHE A 136 17.52 -16.42 5.52
CA PHE A 136 17.68 -15.52 6.67
C PHE A 136 18.83 -14.51 6.50
N ARG A 137 18.66 -13.33 7.08
CA ARG A 137 19.79 -12.51 7.50
C ARG A 137 20.43 -13.20 8.70
N LEU A 138 21.68 -13.64 8.54
CA LEU A 138 22.40 -14.32 9.61
C LEU A 138 22.88 -13.28 10.64
N SER A 139 22.38 -13.39 11.87
CA SER A 139 22.89 -12.64 13.02
C SER A 139 23.88 -13.51 13.78
N LEU A 140 25.14 -13.54 13.31
CA LEU A 140 26.22 -14.33 13.90
C LEU A 140 27.27 -13.41 14.54
N PRO A 141 27.97 -13.85 15.61
CA PRO A 141 29.16 -13.16 16.09
C PRO A 141 30.27 -13.21 15.03
N PRO A 142 31.25 -12.26 15.08
CA PRO A 142 32.30 -12.17 14.07
C PRO A 142 33.09 -13.49 13.85
N ASP A 143 33.44 -14.17 14.92
CA ASP A 143 34.19 -15.43 14.85
C ASP A 143 33.42 -16.55 14.15
N ALA A 144 32.11 -16.63 14.39
CA ALA A 144 31.24 -17.58 13.70
C ALA A 144 31.06 -17.24 12.22
N VAL A 145 31.11 -15.94 11.84
CA VAL A 145 31.11 -15.53 10.43
C VAL A 145 32.39 -15.99 9.75
N ALA A 146 33.56 -15.77 10.38
CA ALA A 146 34.83 -16.22 9.83
C ALA A 146 34.88 -17.76 9.70
N ALA A 147 34.43 -18.49 10.71
CA ALA A 147 34.33 -19.96 10.68
C ALA A 147 33.41 -20.45 9.55
N LEU A 148 32.26 -19.79 9.35
CA LEU A 148 31.31 -20.10 8.29
C LEU A 148 31.90 -19.89 6.89
N VAL A 149 32.55 -18.73 6.66
CA VAL A 149 33.20 -18.44 5.38
C VAL A 149 34.32 -19.43 5.12
N THR A 150 35.18 -19.70 6.11
CA THR A 150 36.28 -20.67 6.01
C THR A 150 35.75 -22.08 5.66
N ALA A 151 34.66 -22.52 6.30
CA ALA A 151 34.08 -23.82 6.03
C ALA A 151 33.51 -23.94 4.60
N LEU A 152 32.91 -22.87 4.08
CA LEU A 152 32.31 -22.84 2.74
C LEU A 152 33.31 -22.49 1.63
N GLU A 153 34.48 -21.93 1.93
CA GLU A 153 35.45 -21.48 0.94
C GLU A 153 35.83 -22.57 -0.08
N PRO A 154 36.15 -23.81 0.32
CA PRO A 154 36.50 -24.86 -0.66
C PRO A 154 35.33 -25.17 -1.61
N VAL A 155 34.10 -25.19 -1.10
CA VAL A 155 32.87 -25.44 -1.89
C VAL A 155 32.64 -24.28 -2.87
N MET A 156 32.67 -23.05 -2.36
CA MET A 156 32.49 -21.84 -3.18
C MET A 156 33.54 -21.73 -4.28
N ARG A 157 34.81 -22.03 -3.99
CA ARG A 157 35.90 -22.01 -5.00
C ARG A 157 35.73 -23.10 -6.05
N ARG A 158 35.26 -24.30 -5.67
CA ARG A 158 34.94 -25.36 -6.65
C ARG A 158 33.79 -24.95 -7.57
N ALA A 159 32.72 -24.40 -7.01
CA ALA A 159 31.57 -23.88 -7.75
C ALA A 159 31.98 -22.72 -8.68
N ALA A 160 32.77 -21.76 -8.20
CA ALA A 160 33.25 -20.62 -8.98
C ALA A 160 34.11 -21.02 -10.18
N ARG A 161 34.94 -22.09 -10.09
CA ARG A 161 35.66 -22.64 -11.22
C ARG A 161 34.75 -23.17 -12.34
N ARG A 162 33.52 -23.53 -11.99
CA ARG A 162 32.45 -23.96 -12.92
C ARG A 162 31.51 -22.82 -13.29
N HIS A 163 31.88 -21.59 -13.01
CA HIS A 163 31.06 -20.37 -13.15
C HIS A 163 29.74 -20.35 -12.33
N ARG A 164 29.65 -21.16 -11.28
CA ARG A 164 28.46 -21.24 -10.40
C ARG A 164 28.67 -20.40 -9.15
N PHE A 165 28.02 -19.24 -9.08
CA PHE A 165 28.21 -18.26 -7.99
C PHE A 165 26.99 -18.16 -7.04
N ALA A 166 25.98 -19.01 -7.19
CA ALA A 166 24.75 -18.94 -6.41
C ALA A 166 25.01 -18.99 -4.91
N LEU A 167 25.91 -19.89 -4.44
CA LEU A 167 26.28 -20.01 -3.03
C LEU A 167 27.03 -18.76 -2.52
N VAL A 168 27.92 -18.20 -3.33
CA VAL A 168 28.66 -16.97 -3.01
C VAL A 168 27.70 -15.81 -2.80
N PHE A 169 26.76 -15.61 -3.73
CA PHE A 169 25.73 -14.56 -3.61
C PHE A 169 24.77 -14.81 -2.46
N GLY A 170 24.38 -16.06 -2.23
CA GLY A 170 23.53 -16.42 -1.11
C GLY A 170 24.16 -16.07 0.22
N LEU A 171 25.45 -16.41 0.41
CA LEU A 171 26.17 -16.08 1.62
C LEU A 171 26.42 -14.56 1.75
N TRP A 172 26.73 -13.88 0.62
CA TRP A 172 26.85 -12.41 0.59
C TRP A 172 25.59 -11.72 1.09
N ASP A 173 24.43 -12.12 0.60
CA ASP A 173 23.13 -11.53 0.98
C ASP A 173 22.79 -11.85 2.45
N ALA A 174 23.09 -13.08 2.91
CA ALA A 174 22.83 -13.51 4.28
C ALA A 174 23.67 -12.76 5.32
N LEU A 175 24.93 -12.51 5.02
CA LEU A 175 25.87 -11.79 5.89
C LEU A 175 25.66 -10.26 5.80
N GLY A 176 25.13 -9.75 4.69
CA GLY A 176 24.90 -8.33 4.47
C GLY A 176 26.19 -7.50 4.63
N ARG A 177 26.15 -6.47 5.49
CA ARG A 177 27.30 -5.57 5.68
C ARG A 177 28.59 -6.28 6.14
N ARG A 178 28.51 -7.45 6.77
CA ARG A 178 29.67 -8.22 7.21
C ARG A 178 30.45 -8.81 6.04
N ALA A 179 29.75 -9.21 4.96
CA ALA A 179 30.37 -9.70 3.74
C ALA A 179 31.28 -8.66 3.05
N TRP A 180 31.00 -7.35 3.22
CA TRP A 180 31.73 -6.28 2.53
C TRP A 180 33.22 -6.19 2.89
N ARG A 181 33.64 -6.76 4.02
CA ARG A 181 35.02 -6.75 4.52
C ARG A 181 35.70 -8.11 4.44
N ASP A 182 34.98 -9.13 3.99
CA ASP A 182 35.53 -10.47 3.85
C ASP A 182 36.27 -10.63 2.51
N GLU A 183 37.58 -10.79 2.56
CA GLU A 183 38.42 -10.84 1.37
C GLU A 183 38.18 -12.11 0.52
N THR A 184 37.79 -13.23 1.13
CA THR A 184 37.43 -14.46 0.40
C THR A 184 36.19 -14.22 -0.46
N LEU A 185 35.13 -13.68 0.13
CA LEU A 185 33.90 -13.35 -0.60
C LEU A 185 34.15 -12.26 -1.64
N LEU A 186 34.88 -11.19 -1.31
CA LEU A 186 35.24 -10.16 -2.29
C LEU A 186 36.05 -10.70 -3.47
N SER A 187 36.97 -11.61 -3.22
CA SER A 187 37.74 -12.28 -4.29
C SER A 187 36.83 -13.07 -5.24
N LEU A 188 35.88 -13.84 -4.68
CA LEU A 188 34.94 -14.63 -5.46
C LEU A 188 33.91 -13.74 -6.22
N ILE A 189 33.47 -12.64 -5.61
CA ILE A 189 32.61 -11.65 -6.29
C ILE A 189 33.37 -10.97 -7.45
N ARG A 190 34.66 -10.64 -7.28
CA ARG A 190 35.49 -10.12 -8.39
C ARG A 190 35.64 -11.15 -9.51
N GLN A 191 35.82 -12.43 -9.18
CA GLN A 191 35.85 -13.51 -10.16
C GLN A 191 34.51 -13.62 -10.91
N ALA A 192 33.38 -13.41 -10.26
CA ALA A 192 32.06 -13.46 -10.89
C ALA A 192 31.84 -12.37 -11.95
N LEU A 193 32.65 -11.30 -11.98
CA LEU A 193 32.64 -10.31 -13.06
C LEU A 193 33.10 -10.90 -14.40
N ASP A 194 33.79 -12.03 -14.39
CA ASP A 194 34.28 -12.72 -15.58
C ASP A 194 33.39 -13.90 -16.02
N ALA A 195 32.31 -14.15 -15.29
CA ALA A 195 31.36 -15.21 -15.63
C ALA A 195 30.79 -15.03 -17.04
N PRO A 196 30.53 -16.10 -17.78
CA PRO A 196 29.92 -16.03 -19.12
C PRO A 196 28.50 -15.45 -19.06
N GLU A 197 27.75 -15.71 -18.00
CA GLU A 197 26.36 -15.29 -17.85
C GLU A 197 26.25 -13.80 -17.46
N GLY A 198 25.49 -13.03 -18.26
CA GLY A 198 25.33 -11.59 -18.06
C GLY A 198 24.71 -11.23 -16.68
N HIS A 199 23.72 -12.01 -16.24
CA HIS A 199 23.07 -11.76 -14.95
C HIS A 199 24.01 -11.96 -13.74
N VAL A 200 24.94 -12.91 -13.83
CA VAL A 200 25.98 -13.15 -12.80
C VAL A 200 26.91 -11.94 -12.70
N ARG A 201 27.41 -11.44 -13.84
CA ARG A 201 28.25 -10.23 -13.90
C ARG A 201 27.51 -9.00 -13.33
N GLN A 202 26.23 -8.83 -13.68
CA GLN A 202 25.40 -7.73 -13.17
C GLN A 202 25.25 -7.79 -11.65
N ARG A 203 24.99 -8.98 -11.12
CA ARG A 203 24.86 -9.18 -9.67
C ARG A 203 26.19 -8.95 -8.93
N ALA A 204 27.30 -9.38 -9.51
CA ALA A 204 28.63 -9.13 -8.97
C ALA A 204 28.96 -7.63 -8.93
N ALA A 205 28.68 -6.89 -9.99
CA ALA A 205 28.84 -5.44 -10.02
C ALA A 205 28.01 -4.74 -8.94
N ALA A 206 26.74 -5.11 -8.79
CA ALA A 206 25.86 -4.59 -7.76
C ALA A 206 26.39 -4.88 -6.34
N ALA A 207 26.88 -6.10 -6.10
CA ALA A 207 27.47 -6.49 -4.81
C ALA A 207 28.73 -5.67 -4.49
N LEU A 208 29.60 -5.41 -5.45
CA LEU A 208 30.84 -4.64 -5.24
C LEU A 208 30.56 -3.18 -4.88
N VAL A 209 29.53 -2.55 -5.45
CA VAL A 209 29.20 -1.15 -5.15
C VAL A 209 28.25 -1.00 -3.95
N ALA A 210 27.87 -2.09 -3.27
CA ALA A 210 26.99 -2.05 -2.11
C ALA A 210 27.59 -1.33 -0.91
N ASP A 211 28.90 -1.53 -0.66
CA ASP A 211 29.63 -0.94 0.47
C ASP A 211 29.87 0.57 0.26
N PRO A 212 29.24 1.45 1.09
CA PRO A 212 29.41 2.90 0.96
C PRO A 212 30.86 3.37 1.08
N SER A 213 31.68 2.71 1.90
CA SER A 213 33.06 3.12 2.19
C SER A 213 34.02 2.93 1.01
N THR A 214 33.75 1.96 0.15
CA THR A 214 34.58 1.61 -1.01
C THR A 214 33.92 1.88 -2.35
N ARG A 215 32.64 2.24 -2.36
CA ARG A 215 31.79 2.44 -3.54
C ARG A 215 32.41 3.34 -4.59
N ALA A 216 32.88 4.53 -4.18
CA ALA A 216 33.45 5.51 -5.09
C ALA A 216 34.68 4.97 -5.87
N ARG A 217 35.53 4.22 -5.19
CA ARG A 217 36.69 3.57 -5.83
C ARG A 217 36.24 2.42 -6.74
N ARG A 218 35.38 1.52 -6.22
CA ARG A 218 34.96 0.31 -6.94
C ARG A 218 34.14 0.61 -8.19
N VAL A 219 33.32 1.66 -8.18
CA VAL A 219 32.57 2.06 -9.39
C VAL A 219 33.51 2.57 -10.48
N GLY A 220 34.58 3.30 -10.12
CA GLY A 220 35.61 3.71 -11.08
C GLY A 220 36.36 2.50 -11.67
N GLU A 221 36.74 1.53 -10.83
CA GLU A 221 37.38 0.29 -11.25
C GLU A 221 36.48 -0.53 -12.23
N LEU A 222 35.19 -0.64 -11.93
CA LEU A 222 34.21 -1.35 -12.78
C LEU A 222 34.07 -0.69 -14.16
N LEU A 223 33.85 0.61 -14.21
CA LEU A 223 33.68 1.35 -15.46
C LEU A 223 34.99 1.45 -16.26
N GLY A 224 36.14 1.52 -15.58
CA GLY A 224 37.45 1.46 -16.24
C GLY A 224 37.76 0.09 -16.85
N ARG A 225 37.21 -0.98 -16.26
CA ARG A 225 37.35 -2.35 -16.79
C ARG A 225 36.41 -2.62 -17.98
N ASP A 226 35.16 -2.18 -17.86
CA ASP A 226 34.11 -2.39 -18.85
C ASP A 226 33.03 -1.31 -18.72
N GLU A 227 32.98 -0.40 -19.68
CA GLU A 227 32.02 0.72 -19.68
C GLU A 227 30.57 0.26 -19.66
N THR A 228 30.29 -0.95 -20.17
CA THR A 228 28.93 -1.47 -20.25
C THR A 228 28.33 -1.87 -18.90
N PHE A 229 29.12 -1.88 -17.80
CA PHE A 229 28.56 -1.92 -16.46
C PHE A 229 27.67 -0.70 -16.14
N ALA A 230 27.76 0.38 -16.90
CA ALA A 230 26.87 1.53 -16.80
C ALA A 230 25.37 1.19 -16.99
N ILE A 231 25.03 0.03 -17.59
CA ILE A 231 23.64 -0.44 -17.69
C ILE A 231 23.07 -0.95 -16.36
N ASN A 232 23.93 -1.24 -15.38
CA ASN A 232 23.53 -1.77 -14.08
C ASN A 232 22.99 -0.63 -13.19
N GLY A 233 21.73 -0.77 -12.72
CA GLY A 233 21.09 0.27 -11.88
C GLY A 233 21.86 0.59 -10.59
N SER A 234 22.53 -0.40 -9.95
CA SER A 234 23.35 -0.14 -8.76
C SER A 234 24.62 0.64 -9.10
N VAL A 235 25.19 0.42 -10.29
CA VAL A 235 26.33 1.19 -10.79
C VAL A 235 25.89 2.61 -11.14
N GLN A 236 24.76 2.79 -11.83
CA GLN A 236 24.16 4.10 -12.09
C GLN A 236 23.97 4.87 -10.80
N TRP A 237 23.34 4.24 -9.81
CA TRP A 237 23.15 4.85 -8.49
C TRP A 237 24.46 5.26 -7.82
N ALA A 238 25.49 4.41 -7.92
CA ALA A 238 26.82 4.68 -7.36
C ALA A 238 27.52 5.84 -8.09
N VAL A 239 27.43 5.91 -9.42
CA VAL A 239 27.95 7.04 -10.21
C VAL A 239 27.26 8.33 -9.80
N CYS A 240 25.93 8.37 -9.83
CA CYS A 240 25.16 9.59 -9.56
C CYS A 240 25.42 10.15 -8.16
N ARG A 241 25.67 9.30 -7.16
CA ARG A 241 25.81 9.75 -5.77
C ARG A 241 27.26 9.86 -5.27
N SER A 242 28.18 9.12 -5.84
CA SER A 242 29.53 8.99 -5.28
C SER A 242 30.65 9.36 -6.25
N ARG A 243 30.37 9.43 -7.56
CA ARG A 243 31.35 9.70 -8.61
C ARG A 243 30.73 10.48 -9.76
N GLN A 244 30.23 11.67 -9.46
CA GLN A 244 29.61 12.55 -10.45
C GLN A 244 30.58 12.91 -11.62
N ASP A 245 31.88 12.85 -11.41
CA ASP A 245 32.91 12.97 -12.45
C ASP A 245 32.80 11.90 -13.55
N LEU A 246 32.13 10.78 -13.27
CA LEU A 246 31.92 9.69 -14.23
C LEU A 246 30.56 9.74 -14.94
N VAL A 247 29.68 10.68 -14.61
CA VAL A 247 28.35 10.77 -15.24
C VAL A 247 28.40 10.98 -16.76
N GLY A 248 29.52 11.47 -17.29
CA GLY A 248 29.76 11.59 -18.73
C GLY A 248 29.61 10.26 -19.50
N VAL A 249 29.65 9.11 -18.83
CA VAL A 249 29.36 7.81 -19.45
C VAL A 249 27.93 7.72 -19.99
N PHE A 250 26.98 8.44 -19.36
CA PHE A 250 25.55 8.45 -19.71
C PHE A 250 25.16 9.44 -20.80
N SER A 251 26.07 10.35 -21.18
CA SER A 251 25.84 11.38 -22.20
C SER A 251 26.67 11.21 -23.47
N ARG A 252 27.34 10.08 -23.63
CA ARG A 252 28.18 9.79 -24.80
C ARG A 252 27.36 9.73 -26.09
N ARG A 253 27.98 10.14 -27.19
CA ARG A 253 27.36 10.10 -28.53
C ARG A 253 27.51 8.74 -29.24
N LYS A 254 28.27 7.80 -28.65
CA LYS A 254 28.56 6.49 -29.23
C LYS A 254 28.11 5.38 -28.29
N ALA A 255 27.83 4.19 -28.83
CA ALA A 255 27.54 3.01 -28.04
C ALA A 255 28.68 2.72 -27.06
N LEU A 256 28.34 2.19 -25.89
CA LEU A 256 29.30 1.72 -24.92
C LEU A 256 30.03 0.46 -25.46
N LYS A 257 31.33 0.35 -25.14
CA LYS A 257 32.12 -0.80 -25.53
C LYS A 257 32.36 -1.73 -24.34
N GLY A 258 32.00 -3.01 -24.49
CA GLY A 258 32.22 -3.99 -23.43
C GLY A 258 31.44 -5.28 -23.66
N ARG A 259 31.32 -6.07 -22.59
CA ARG A 259 30.73 -7.42 -22.62
C ARG A 259 29.20 -7.46 -22.68
N PHE A 260 28.56 -6.36 -22.32
CA PHE A 260 27.12 -6.27 -22.42
C PHE A 260 26.75 -5.57 -23.72
N TRP A 261 25.79 -6.12 -24.42
CA TRP A 261 25.32 -5.49 -25.63
C TRP A 261 24.34 -4.33 -25.27
N THR A 262 24.68 -3.13 -25.68
CA THR A 262 23.89 -1.89 -25.46
C THR A 262 23.29 -1.35 -26.76
N GLY A 263 23.29 -2.17 -27.82
CA GLY A 263 22.90 -1.74 -29.15
C GLY A 263 24.03 -1.04 -29.93
N ARG A 264 23.70 -0.54 -31.11
CA ARG A 264 24.62 0.20 -31.98
C ARG A 264 24.62 1.71 -31.72
N ARG A 265 23.73 2.18 -30.87
CA ARG A 265 23.50 3.60 -30.58
C ARG A 265 24.06 4.00 -29.21
N ALA A 266 24.07 5.30 -28.96
CA ALA A 266 24.42 5.82 -27.64
C ALA A 266 23.48 5.24 -26.57
N PHE A 267 24.04 4.83 -25.46
CA PHE A 267 23.28 4.40 -24.30
C PHE A 267 22.96 5.64 -23.44
N VAL A 268 21.69 5.99 -23.37
CA VAL A 268 21.18 7.09 -22.52
C VAL A 268 20.19 6.51 -21.54
N PRO A 269 20.56 6.28 -20.26
CA PRO A 269 19.62 5.82 -19.26
C PRO A 269 18.61 6.93 -18.91
N VAL A 270 17.33 6.59 -18.90
CA VAL A 270 16.25 7.57 -18.67
C VAL A 270 15.91 7.71 -17.19
N ASP A 271 16.08 6.66 -16.39
CA ASP A 271 15.69 6.64 -14.98
C ASP A 271 16.90 6.78 -14.04
N LEU A 272 17.78 7.73 -14.31
CA LEU A 272 18.90 7.96 -13.41
C LEU A 272 18.43 8.48 -12.04
N PRO A 273 18.93 7.91 -10.94
CA PRO A 273 18.56 8.39 -9.61
C PRO A 273 19.28 9.69 -9.28
N GLY A 274 18.51 10.71 -8.87
CA GLY A 274 19.09 11.94 -8.30
C GLY A 274 19.97 11.68 -7.07
N PRO A 275 20.47 12.73 -6.43
CA PRO A 275 20.11 14.15 -6.60
C PRO A 275 20.91 14.83 -7.70
N PHE A 276 20.22 15.35 -8.71
CA PHE A 276 20.84 16.08 -9.82
C PHE A 276 21.43 17.43 -9.38
N SER A 277 20.97 18.00 -8.27
CA SER A 277 21.52 19.22 -7.67
C SER A 277 22.99 19.11 -7.26
N LEU A 278 23.53 17.91 -7.14
CA LEU A 278 24.96 17.68 -6.84
C LEU A 278 25.84 17.58 -8.10
N TRP A 279 25.22 17.58 -9.29
CA TRP A 279 25.98 17.46 -10.52
C TRP A 279 26.52 18.82 -10.96
N ALA A 280 27.72 18.81 -11.54
CA ALA A 280 28.25 20.00 -12.16
C ALA A 280 27.40 20.44 -13.36
N PRO A 281 27.23 21.76 -13.59
CA PRO A 281 26.37 22.28 -14.65
C PRO A 281 26.67 21.74 -16.06
N GLU A 282 27.93 21.47 -16.37
CA GLU A 282 28.35 20.84 -17.63
C GLU A 282 27.83 19.42 -17.79
N HIS A 283 27.76 18.63 -16.71
CA HIS A 283 27.22 17.28 -16.74
C HIS A 283 25.69 17.26 -16.88
N LEU A 284 25.01 18.20 -16.20
CA LEU A 284 23.57 18.37 -16.35
C LEU A 284 23.20 18.70 -17.81
N ARG A 285 23.91 19.68 -18.40
CA ARG A 285 23.69 20.07 -19.81
C ARG A 285 23.97 18.92 -20.76
N ALA A 286 25.11 18.23 -20.59
CA ALA A 286 25.47 17.10 -21.44
C ALA A 286 24.45 15.96 -21.38
N TYR A 287 23.88 15.71 -20.20
CA TYR A 287 22.85 14.69 -20.01
C TYR A 287 21.51 15.16 -20.59
N ALA A 288 21.08 16.42 -20.38
CA ALA A 288 19.89 16.98 -21.02
C ALA A 288 19.99 16.90 -22.55
N ASP A 289 21.11 17.29 -23.12
CA ASP A 289 21.37 17.17 -24.58
C ASP A 289 21.32 15.71 -25.07
N ALA A 290 21.75 14.76 -24.23
CA ALA A 290 21.66 13.35 -24.57
C ALA A 290 20.22 12.84 -24.59
N LEU A 291 19.41 13.28 -23.62
CA LEU A 291 17.98 12.97 -23.55
C LEU A 291 17.22 13.59 -24.73
N ILE A 292 17.50 14.85 -25.07
CA ILE A 292 16.89 15.53 -26.23
C ILE A 292 17.23 14.79 -27.53
N ARG A 293 18.50 14.42 -27.73
CA ARG A 293 18.88 13.61 -28.91
C ARG A 293 18.17 12.25 -28.97
N ALA A 294 17.92 11.65 -27.81
CA ALA A 294 17.18 10.39 -27.76
C ALA A 294 15.69 10.55 -28.13
N LEU A 295 15.11 11.73 -27.92
CA LEU A 295 13.76 12.05 -28.40
C LEU A 295 13.65 12.11 -29.93
N ASP A 296 14.68 12.64 -30.58
CA ASP A 296 14.72 12.82 -32.05
C ASP A 296 15.03 11.50 -32.79
N ASP A 297 15.38 10.44 -32.05
CA ASP A 297 15.68 9.15 -32.65
C ASP A 297 14.39 8.49 -33.18
N ALA A 298 14.38 8.16 -34.49
CA ALA A 298 13.25 7.57 -35.20
C ALA A 298 12.74 6.22 -34.63
N VAL A 299 13.53 5.56 -33.77
CA VAL A 299 13.16 4.29 -33.12
C VAL A 299 12.58 4.51 -31.73
N THR A 300 12.61 5.72 -31.20
CA THR A 300 12.10 6.04 -29.87
C THR A 300 10.57 5.93 -29.87
N THR A 301 10.05 5.04 -29.04
CA THR A 301 8.60 4.85 -28.89
C THR A 301 7.96 5.98 -28.08
N ASP A 302 6.64 6.13 -28.17
CA ASP A 302 5.91 7.10 -27.36
C ASP A 302 6.09 6.87 -25.86
N TRP A 303 6.22 5.60 -25.46
CA TRP A 303 6.52 5.24 -24.08
C TRP A 303 7.91 5.73 -23.64
N ASP A 304 8.92 5.60 -24.51
CA ASP A 304 10.25 6.13 -24.24
C ASP A 304 10.26 7.66 -24.20
N ARG A 305 9.56 8.31 -25.12
CA ARG A 305 9.41 9.78 -25.15
C ARG A 305 8.80 10.31 -23.85
N ARG A 306 7.76 9.65 -23.35
CA ARG A 306 7.16 9.96 -22.06
C ARG A 306 8.16 9.86 -20.91
N ARG A 307 8.97 8.81 -20.86
CA ARG A 307 10.00 8.62 -19.82
C ARG A 307 11.11 9.65 -19.93
N ILE A 308 11.54 9.96 -21.16
CA ILE A 308 12.55 10.99 -21.41
C ILE A 308 12.05 12.37 -20.96
N ALA A 309 10.78 12.72 -21.22
CA ALA A 309 10.18 13.95 -20.72
C ALA A 309 10.23 14.02 -19.18
N GLY A 310 9.91 12.93 -18.51
CA GLY A 310 10.04 12.83 -17.04
C GLY A 310 11.47 13.01 -16.54
N ALA A 311 12.44 12.41 -17.24
CA ALA A 311 13.86 12.55 -16.91
C ALA A 311 14.37 13.99 -17.12
N LEU A 312 13.95 14.65 -18.21
CA LEU A 312 14.26 16.07 -18.46
C LEU A 312 13.68 16.98 -17.39
N ALA A 313 12.40 16.79 -17.06
CA ALA A 313 11.71 17.60 -16.03
C ALA A 313 12.34 17.47 -14.63
N ALA A 314 13.01 16.34 -14.35
CA ALA A 314 13.71 16.13 -13.09
C ALA A 314 15.06 16.86 -12.99
N LEU A 315 15.55 17.45 -14.08
CA LEU A 315 16.83 18.17 -14.08
C LEU A 315 16.64 19.63 -13.63
N PRO A 316 17.46 20.14 -12.70
CA PRO A 316 17.34 21.51 -12.17
C PRO A 316 17.47 22.61 -13.23
N THR A 317 18.03 22.30 -14.39
CA THR A 317 18.26 23.25 -15.49
C THR A 317 17.13 23.29 -16.50
N THR A 318 16.16 22.37 -16.43
CA THR A 318 15.06 22.28 -17.39
C THR A 318 13.98 23.31 -17.07
N ARG A 319 13.51 23.99 -18.09
CA ARG A 319 12.41 24.95 -18.04
C ARG A 319 11.18 24.42 -18.77
N PRO A 320 9.98 24.93 -18.51
CA PRO A 320 8.79 24.53 -19.25
C PRO A 320 8.95 24.63 -20.77
N GLU A 321 9.62 25.68 -21.25
CA GLU A 321 9.83 25.95 -22.68
C GLU A 321 10.68 24.86 -23.37
N ASP A 322 11.56 24.18 -22.62
CA ASP A 322 12.36 23.07 -23.14
C ASP A 322 11.49 21.83 -23.47
N LEU A 323 10.29 21.76 -22.87
CA LEU A 323 9.33 20.69 -23.09
C LEU A 323 8.22 21.06 -24.10
N ASP A 324 8.12 22.30 -24.52
CA ASP A 324 7.14 22.81 -25.50
C ASP A 324 7.05 22.00 -26.79
N PRO A 325 8.17 21.57 -27.43
CA PRO A 325 8.11 20.74 -28.63
C PRO A 325 7.35 19.42 -28.41
N LEU A 326 7.44 18.85 -27.21
CA LEU A 326 6.74 17.62 -26.84
C LEU A 326 5.27 17.87 -26.51
N LEU A 327 4.92 19.03 -25.93
CA LEU A 327 3.53 19.43 -25.69
C LEU A 327 2.75 19.65 -26.99
N ARG A 328 3.45 19.91 -28.10
CA ARG A 328 2.88 20.07 -29.44
C ARG A 328 2.85 18.76 -30.24
N SER A 329 3.21 17.63 -29.64
CA SER A 329 3.20 16.33 -30.30
C SER A 329 1.76 15.89 -30.64
N ASP A 330 1.58 15.23 -31.80
CA ASP A 330 0.32 14.60 -32.17
C ASP A 330 -0.03 13.37 -31.30
N SER A 331 0.96 12.81 -30.61
CA SER A 331 0.77 11.67 -29.71
C SER A 331 0.16 12.12 -28.38
N VAL A 332 -1.05 11.64 -28.09
CA VAL A 332 -1.72 11.86 -26.80
C VAL A 332 -0.85 11.39 -25.64
N GLN A 333 -0.21 10.22 -25.78
CA GLN A 333 0.62 9.63 -24.72
C GLN A 333 1.85 10.47 -24.40
N VAL A 334 2.45 11.10 -25.40
CA VAL A 334 3.60 12.00 -25.21
C VAL A 334 3.16 13.25 -24.47
N VAL A 335 2.11 13.92 -24.95
CA VAL A 335 1.60 15.15 -24.31
C VAL A 335 1.18 14.90 -22.87
N GLU A 336 0.40 13.84 -22.60
CA GLU A 336 0.02 13.49 -21.22
C GLU A 336 1.24 13.13 -20.35
N GLY A 337 2.25 12.49 -20.94
CA GLY A 337 3.51 12.21 -20.26
C GLY A 337 4.26 13.46 -19.84
N VAL A 338 4.31 14.46 -20.71
CA VAL A 338 4.92 15.76 -20.40
C VAL A 338 4.12 16.51 -19.34
N LEU A 339 2.79 16.60 -19.49
CA LEU A 339 1.93 17.23 -18.48
C LEU A 339 2.12 16.58 -17.09
N ALA A 340 2.21 15.27 -17.03
CA ALA A 340 2.47 14.54 -15.77
C ALA A 340 3.89 14.80 -15.22
N ALA A 341 4.84 15.18 -16.06
CA ALA A 341 6.23 15.44 -15.67
C ALA A 341 6.49 16.86 -15.19
N LEU A 342 5.71 17.85 -15.67
CA LEU A 342 5.87 19.27 -15.32
C LEU A 342 6.00 19.55 -13.81
N PRO A 343 5.28 18.84 -12.89
CA PRO A 343 5.48 19.02 -11.46
C PRO A 343 6.88 18.71 -10.93
N ALA A 344 7.71 18.01 -11.70
CA ALA A 344 9.08 17.70 -11.31
C ALA A 344 10.04 18.88 -11.54
N LEU A 345 9.65 19.88 -12.32
CA LEU A 345 10.46 21.08 -12.53
C LEU A 345 10.71 21.83 -11.22
N ASP A 346 11.90 22.44 -11.10
CA ASP A 346 12.25 23.25 -9.93
C ASP A 346 11.34 24.48 -9.80
N ASP A 347 11.02 25.13 -10.91
CA ASP A 347 10.09 26.25 -10.98
C ASP A 347 8.63 25.75 -11.14
N ALA A 348 7.98 25.51 -10.02
CA ALA A 348 6.61 25.06 -9.98
C ALA A 348 5.60 26.13 -10.46
N GLU A 349 5.93 27.42 -10.29
CA GLU A 349 5.07 28.52 -10.76
C GLU A 349 5.07 28.60 -12.29
N ALA A 350 6.24 28.53 -12.91
CA ALA A 350 6.37 28.49 -14.36
C ALA A 350 5.73 27.23 -14.97
N ALA A 351 5.76 26.09 -14.25
CA ALA A 351 5.12 24.85 -14.69
C ALA A 351 3.59 24.89 -14.61
N LEU A 352 3.03 25.70 -13.72
CA LEU A 352 1.58 25.75 -13.49
C LEU A 352 0.82 26.34 -14.68
N GLY A 353 1.34 27.38 -15.32
CA GLY A 353 0.71 28.03 -16.48
C GLY A 353 0.36 27.06 -17.62
N PRO A 354 1.35 26.36 -18.21
CA PRO A 354 1.11 25.35 -19.25
C PRO A 354 0.12 24.24 -18.86
N LEU A 355 0.06 23.85 -17.59
CA LEU A 355 -0.91 22.89 -17.10
C LEU A 355 -2.34 23.45 -17.14
N LEU A 356 -2.52 24.70 -16.71
CA LEU A 356 -3.84 25.34 -16.67
C LEU A 356 -4.39 25.63 -18.06
N ASP A 357 -3.55 25.83 -19.08
CA ASP A 357 -3.95 25.99 -20.48
C ASP A 357 -4.71 24.76 -21.01
N HIS A 358 -4.47 23.59 -20.42
CA HIS A 358 -5.19 22.35 -20.75
C HIS A 358 -6.50 22.15 -19.99
N ALA A 359 -6.92 23.05 -19.10
CA ALA A 359 -8.11 22.88 -18.26
C ALA A 359 -9.42 22.75 -19.05
N GLY A 360 -9.48 23.24 -20.29
CA GLY A 360 -10.63 23.11 -21.21
C GLY A 360 -10.52 21.95 -22.20
N THR A 361 -9.38 21.28 -22.30
CA THR A 361 -9.08 20.26 -23.31
C THR A 361 -9.44 18.84 -22.85
N ASP A 362 -9.27 17.85 -23.74
CA ASP A 362 -9.47 16.43 -23.38
C ASP A 362 -8.39 15.89 -22.43
N ARG A 363 -7.29 16.61 -22.25
CA ARG A 363 -6.20 16.29 -21.34
C ARG A 363 -6.35 16.93 -19.95
N ALA A 364 -7.49 17.59 -19.72
CA ALA A 364 -7.78 18.30 -18.47
C ALA A 364 -7.59 17.46 -17.21
N GLY A 365 -7.92 16.16 -17.25
CA GLY A 365 -7.75 15.28 -16.10
C GLY A 365 -6.30 15.14 -15.64
N VAL A 366 -5.39 14.85 -16.57
CA VAL A 366 -3.94 14.74 -16.30
C VAL A 366 -3.36 16.09 -15.90
N ALA A 367 -3.72 17.14 -16.65
CA ALA A 367 -3.21 18.49 -16.42
C ALA A 367 -3.60 19.03 -15.03
N MET A 368 -4.86 18.86 -14.61
CA MET A 368 -5.33 19.36 -13.32
C MET A 368 -4.77 18.55 -12.13
N LEU A 369 -4.55 17.24 -12.31
CA LEU A 369 -3.85 16.45 -11.30
C LEU A 369 -2.40 16.95 -11.12
N ALA A 370 -1.69 17.18 -12.21
CA ALA A 370 -0.35 17.74 -12.20
C ALA A 370 -0.34 19.18 -11.61
N ALA A 371 -1.30 20.02 -11.98
CA ALA A 371 -1.45 21.38 -11.44
C ALA A 371 -1.66 21.37 -9.91
N SER A 372 -2.37 20.35 -9.38
CA SER A 372 -2.53 20.16 -7.93
C SER A 372 -1.19 19.98 -7.22
N HIS A 373 -0.25 19.23 -7.81
CA HIS A 373 1.11 19.04 -7.25
C HIS A 373 1.99 20.29 -7.39
N CYS A 374 1.86 21.05 -8.48
CA CYS A 374 2.56 22.33 -8.65
C CYS A 374 2.07 23.36 -7.63
N ALA A 375 0.76 23.49 -7.46
CA ALA A 375 0.15 24.49 -6.61
C ALA A 375 0.60 24.39 -5.14
N ASP A 376 0.89 23.18 -4.64
CA ASP A 376 1.39 22.96 -3.28
C ASP A 376 2.84 23.50 -3.08
N ARG A 377 3.55 23.86 -4.17
CA ARG A 377 4.92 24.39 -4.18
C ARG A 377 4.99 25.87 -4.57
N VAL A 378 3.88 26.46 -4.97
CA VAL A 378 3.74 27.88 -5.32
C VAL A 378 3.25 28.68 -4.11
N ARG A 379 3.61 29.95 -4.02
CA ARG A 379 3.05 30.82 -2.98
C ARG A 379 1.53 30.84 -3.07
N PRO A 380 0.81 30.66 -1.93
CA PRO A 380 -0.64 30.50 -1.95
C PRO A 380 -1.39 31.62 -2.69
N GLU A 381 -1.00 32.88 -2.50
CA GLU A 381 -1.63 34.04 -3.15
C GLU A 381 -1.47 33.95 -4.67
N ARG A 382 -0.27 33.57 -5.11
CA ARG A 382 0.03 33.44 -6.54
C ARG A 382 -0.69 32.26 -7.16
N ALA A 383 -0.79 31.14 -6.43
CA ALA A 383 -1.57 29.98 -6.86
C ALA A 383 -3.05 30.34 -7.04
N VAL A 384 -3.63 31.15 -6.13
CA VAL A 384 -5.01 31.64 -6.25
C VAL A 384 -5.20 32.48 -7.51
N GLU A 385 -4.27 33.42 -7.78
CA GLU A 385 -4.34 34.26 -8.99
C GLU A 385 -4.35 33.41 -10.27
N LEU A 386 -3.46 32.44 -10.36
CA LEU A 386 -3.34 31.55 -11.53
C LEU A 386 -4.53 30.63 -11.70
N LEU A 387 -5.11 30.12 -10.59
CA LEU A 387 -6.24 29.19 -10.61
C LEU A 387 -7.59 29.87 -10.82
N ALA A 388 -7.72 31.16 -10.47
CA ALA A 388 -8.99 31.87 -10.54
C ALA A 388 -9.66 31.81 -11.94
N PRO A 389 -8.95 31.96 -13.08
CA PRO A 389 -9.56 31.82 -14.40
C PRO A 389 -10.11 30.41 -14.68
N VAL A 390 -9.51 29.38 -14.07
CA VAL A 390 -9.92 27.99 -14.27
C VAL A 390 -11.18 27.62 -13.50
N THR A 391 -11.65 28.46 -12.60
CA THR A 391 -12.90 28.22 -11.83
C THR A 391 -14.18 28.50 -12.63
N VAL A 392 -14.06 29.14 -13.81
CA VAL A 392 -15.17 29.55 -14.67
C VAL A 392 -15.03 28.97 -16.09
N PRO A 393 -16.09 28.99 -16.94
CA PRO A 393 -15.96 28.62 -18.35
C PRO A 393 -14.87 29.47 -19.04
N PRO A 394 -14.15 28.94 -20.05
CA PRO A 394 -14.43 27.68 -20.77
C PRO A 394 -13.84 26.40 -20.14
N ALA A 395 -13.23 26.47 -18.94
CA ALA A 395 -12.70 25.29 -18.29
C ALA A 395 -13.80 24.21 -18.07
N LYS A 396 -13.44 22.92 -18.26
CA LYS A 396 -14.37 21.79 -18.02
C LYS A 396 -14.85 21.77 -16.57
N VAL A 397 -16.06 21.28 -16.30
CA VAL A 397 -16.62 21.15 -14.93
C VAL A 397 -15.66 20.39 -14.02
N THR A 398 -15.03 19.32 -14.54
CA THR A 398 -14.02 18.54 -13.79
C THR A 398 -12.81 19.39 -13.38
N SER A 399 -12.31 20.22 -14.27
CA SER A 399 -11.19 21.15 -14.00
C SER A 399 -11.57 22.21 -12.98
N ARG A 400 -12.77 22.77 -13.12
CA ARG A 400 -13.31 23.74 -12.15
C ARG A 400 -13.42 23.14 -10.75
N LYS A 401 -13.91 21.90 -10.64
CA LYS A 401 -13.99 21.18 -9.36
C LYS A 401 -12.60 20.96 -8.75
N GLU A 402 -11.60 20.62 -9.56
CA GLU A 402 -10.24 20.43 -9.07
C GLU A 402 -9.58 21.75 -8.67
N ALA A 403 -9.77 22.81 -9.44
CA ALA A 403 -9.30 24.15 -9.07
C ALA A 403 -9.90 24.59 -7.72
N VAL A 404 -11.19 24.36 -7.49
CA VAL A 404 -11.86 24.63 -6.20
C VAL A 404 -11.22 23.82 -5.06
N ARG A 405 -10.90 22.53 -5.27
CA ARG A 405 -10.23 21.71 -4.26
C ARG A 405 -8.84 22.23 -3.90
N ILE A 406 -8.09 22.68 -4.92
CA ILE A 406 -6.77 23.28 -4.71
C ILE A 406 -6.92 24.58 -3.90
N LEU A 407 -7.85 25.46 -4.29
CA LEU A 407 -8.13 26.72 -3.59
C LEU A 407 -8.49 26.51 -2.12
N GLY A 408 -9.26 25.45 -1.79
CA GLY A 408 -9.60 25.11 -0.41
C GLY A 408 -8.38 24.79 0.46
N ARG A 409 -7.28 24.29 -0.13
CA ARG A 409 -6.03 24.01 0.59
C ARG A 409 -5.17 25.27 0.82
N MET A 410 -5.33 26.31 0.00
CA MET A 410 -4.49 27.51 0.08
C MET A 410 -4.69 28.33 1.35
N ARG A 411 -5.90 28.32 1.93
CA ARG A 411 -6.26 28.98 3.20
C ARG A 411 -5.89 30.46 3.28
N THR A 412 -5.99 31.17 2.16
CA THR A 412 -5.78 32.63 2.09
C THR A 412 -7.11 33.38 2.09
N PRO A 413 -7.14 34.67 2.48
CA PRO A 413 -8.36 35.47 2.35
C PRO A 413 -8.86 35.55 0.91
N GLN A 414 -7.94 35.56 -0.07
CA GLN A 414 -8.28 35.60 -1.49
C GLN A 414 -8.93 34.30 -1.95
N SER A 415 -8.42 33.13 -1.49
CA SER A 415 -9.04 31.82 -1.81
C SER A 415 -10.44 31.73 -1.18
N LEU A 416 -10.61 32.17 0.05
CA LEU A 416 -11.91 32.21 0.70
C LEU A 416 -12.91 33.09 -0.05
N ALA A 417 -12.52 34.33 -0.38
CA ALA A 417 -13.38 35.27 -1.13
C ALA A 417 -13.83 34.68 -2.48
N LEU A 418 -12.93 33.97 -3.19
CA LEU A 418 -13.25 33.29 -4.45
C LEU A 418 -14.21 32.11 -4.22
N LEU A 419 -13.99 31.29 -3.21
CA LEU A 419 -14.87 30.17 -2.86
C LEU A 419 -16.26 30.64 -2.43
N VAL A 420 -16.36 31.72 -1.63
CA VAL A 420 -17.63 32.35 -1.22
C VAL A 420 -18.40 32.82 -2.45
N ARG A 421 -17.76 33.57 -3.33
CA ARG A 421 -18.37 34.05 -4.59
C ARG A 421 -18.92 32.88 -5.43
N LEU A 422 -18.13 31.83 -5.64
CA LEU A 422 -18.54 30.65 -6.42
C LEU A 422 -19.68 29.87 -5.75
N GLY A 423 -19.71 29.81 -4.43
CA GLY A 423 -20.73 29.10 -3.67
C GLY A 423 -22.07 29.80 -3.67
N LEU A 424 -22.09 31.13 -3.62
CA LEU A 424 -23.31 31.94 -3.59
C LEU A 424 -23.85 32.27 -4.98
N ASP A 425 -23.03 32.19 -6.05
CA ASP A 425 -23.45 32.45 -7.42
C ASP A 425 -24.37 31.33 -7.95
N PRO A 426 -25.66 31.61 -8.22
CA PRO A 426 -26.60 30.62 -8.73
C PRO A 426 -26.27 30.13 -10.13
N THR A 427 -25.45 30.86 -10.91
CA THR A 427 -25.01 30.47 -12.25
C THR A 427 -23.86 29.46 -12.24
N THR A 428 -23.18 29.31 -11.09
CA THR A 428 -22.13 28.29 -10.90
C THR A 428 -22.74 26.90 -10.99
N HIS A 429 -22.13 26.01 -11.79
CA HIS A 429 -22.56 24.62 -11.97
C HIS A 429 -22.72 23.89 -10.62
N SER A 430 -23.78 23.11 -10.46
CA SER A 430 -24.11 22.40 -9.19
C SER A 430 -22.95 21.58 -8.62
N ASP A 431 -22.25 20.82 -9.48
CA ASP A 431 -21.07 20.03 -9.08
C ASP A 431 -19.92 20.90 -8.54
N VAL A 432 -19.73 22.07 -9.11
CA VAL A 432 -18.68 23.01 -8.65
C VAL A 432 -19.07 23.59 -7.30
N ARG A 433 -20.34 23.99 -7.11
CA ARG A 433 -20.86 24.43 -5.81
C ARG A 433 -20.72 23.33 -4.76
N THR A 434 -21.00 22.07 -5.10
CA THR A 434 -20.78 20.93 -4.22
C THR A 434 -19.30 20.80 -3.81
N ALA A 435 -18.36 21.00 -4.75
CA ALA A 435 -16.93 21.02 -4.45
C ALA A 435 -16.53 22.20 -3.54
N VAL A 436 -17.16 23.39 -3.73
CA VAL A 436 -16.97 24.55 -2.85
C VAL A 436 -17.36 24.24 -1.41
N GLY A 437 -18.51 23.58 -1.18
CA GLY A 437 -18.91 23.17 0.16
C GLY A 437 -17.85 22.34 0.88
N ARG A 438 -17.24 21.38 0.18
CA ARG A 438 -16.14 20.58 0.73
C ARG A 438 -14.86 21.40 0.96
N ALA A 439 -14.53 22.32 0.06
CA ALA A 439 -13.36 23.17 0.20
C ALA A 439 -13.46 24.10 1.41
N LEU A 440 -14.66 24.61 1.69
CA LEU A 440 -14.95 25.50 2.83
C LEU A 440 -14.81 24.83 4.20
N LEU A 441 -14.80 23.49 4.27
CA LEU A 441 -14.51 22.78 5.53
C LEU A 441 -13.10 23.09 6.09
N ALA A 442 -12.20 23.60 5.26
CA ALA A 442 -10.88 24.07 5.69
C ALA A 442 -10.90 25.52 6.23
N HIS A 443 -12.02 26.24 6.12
CA HIS A 443 -12.17 27.65 6.46
C HIS A 443 -13.26 27.90 7.53
N LEU A 444 -13.57 26.92 8.37
CA LEU A 444 -14.67 27.01 9.36
C LEU A 444 -14.42 28.03 10.48
N ASP A 445 -13.24 28.59 10.62
CA ASP A 445 -12.97 29.71 11.52
C ASP A 445 -13.53 31.04 10.97
N GLU A 446 -13.92 31.08 9.68
CA GLU A 446 -14.38 32.29 8.99
C GLU A 446 -15.91 32.32 8.88
N PRO A 447 -16.58 33.42 9.25
CA PRO A 447 -18.04 33.52 9.22
C PRO A 447 -18.65 33.32 7.83
N ASP A 448 -17.98 33.83 6.78
CA ASP A 448 -18.45 33.76 5.40
C ASP A 448 -18.55 32.31 4.89
N ALA A 449 -17.68 31.43 5.39
CA ALA A 449 -17.75 30.00 5.06
C ALA A 449 -19.08 29.37 5.54
N TRP A 450 -19.56 29.76 6.70
CA TRP A 450 -20.82 29.26 7.27
C TRP A 450 -22.05 29.76 6.51
N GLU A 451 -22.01 30.99 5.98
CA GLU A 451 -23.07 31.52 5.13
C GLU A 451 -23.25 30.65 3.88
N VAL A 452 -22.15 30.37 3.18
CA VAL A 452 -22.18 29.51 1.99
C VAL A 452 -22.63 28.09 2.32
N LEU A 453 -22.13 27.50 3.41
CA LEU A 453 -22.51 26.13 3.81
C LEU A 453 -24.02 26.03 4.09
N ARG A 454 -24.63 27.04 4.75
CA ARG A 454 -26.09 27.09 4.96
C ARG A 454 -26.84 27.24 3.63
N ALA A 455 -26.39 28.13 2.76
CA ALA A 455 -26.99 28.31 1.45
C ALA A 455 -26.93 27.02 0.60
N LEU A 456 -25.81 26.29 0.64
CA LEU A 456 -25.65 25.01 -0.04
C LEU A 456 -26.51 23.89 0.56
N ALA A 457 -26.63 23.86 1.89
CA ALA A 457 -27.44 22.85 2.57
C ALA A 457 -28.93 23.03 2.25
N SER A 458 -29.43 24.26 2.27
CA SER A 458 -30.87 24.56 2.08
C SER A 458 -31.30 24.70 0.62
N GLY A 459 -30.44 25.26 -0.25
CA GLY A 459 -30.78 25.66 -1.61
C GLY A 459 -29.85 25.12 -2.70
N GLY A 460 -28.78 24.44 -2.36
CA GLY A 460 -27.75 23.96 -3.29
C GLY A 460 -28.13 22.74 -4.14
N GLY A 461 -29.30 22.16 -3.89
CA GLY A 461 -29.76 20.92 -4.51
C GLY A 461 -29.31 19.67 -3.74
N ARG A 462 -29.88 18.51 -4.16
CA ARG A 462 -29.65 17.21 -3.49
C ARG A 462 -28.18 16.86 -3.35
N ASP A 463 -27.38 16.99 -4.43
CA ASP A 463 -25.97 16.58 -4.43
C ASP A 463 -25.10 17.41 -3.47
N ALA A 464 -25.39 18.70 -3.34
CA ALA A 464 -24.71 19.56 -2.37
C ALA A 464 -25.03 19.14 -0.94
N ALA A 465 -26.30 18.94 -0.63
CA ALA A 465 -26.75 18.47 0.69
C ALA A 465 -26.14 17.11 1.05
N LEU A 466 -26.15 16.13 0.13
CA LEU A 466 -25.54 14.82 0.32
C LEU A 466 -24.02 14.90 0.53
N SER A 467 -23.37 15.78 -0.21
CA SER A 467 -21.93 16.01 -0.05
C SER A 467 -21.56 16.53 1.35
N LEU A 468 -22.37 17.42 1.89
CA LEU A 468 -22.19 17.92 3.26
C LEU A 468 -22.53 16.83 4.29
N ALA A 469 -23.60 16.06 4.07
CA ALA A 469 -24.01 14.95 4.92
C ALA A 469 -22.96 13.82 5.01
N ALA A 470 -22.11 13.66 4.00
CA ALA A 470 -21.02 12.69 4.00
C ALA A 470 -19.87 13.03 4.97
N THR A 471 -19.87 14.25 5.57
CA THR A 471 -18.86 14.65 6.55
C THR A 471 -19.17 14.04 7.92
N SER A 472 -18.20 13.37 8.53
CA SER A 472 -18.33 12.77 9.86
C SER A 472 -17.91 13.73 10.99
N PRO A 473 -18.54 13.70 12.18
CA PRO A 473 -18.09 14.48 13.34
C PRO A 473 -16.61 14.25 13.71
N ARG A 474 -16.10 13.05 13.46
CA ARG A 474 -14.68 12.70 13.73
C ARG A 474 -13.69 13.45 12.84
N GLN A 475 -14.11 13.92 11.69
CA GLN A 475 -13.29 14.66 10.73
C GLN A 475 -13.25 16.17 11.02
N MET A 476 -13.99 16.62 12.05
CA MET A 476 -14.17 18.03 12.36
C MET A 476 -13.70 18.37 13.79
N ALA A 477 -13.07 19.53 13.93
CA ALA A 477 -12.69 20.05 15.24
C ALA A 477 -13.93 20.26 16.13
N VAL A 478 -13.84 19.91 17.41
CA VAL A 478 -14.96 19.95 18.36
C VAL A 478 -15.70 21.29 18.35
N ARG A 479 -14.93 22.42 18.31
CA ARG A 479 -15.50 23.78 18.32
C ARG A 479 -16.46 24.11 17.16
N HIS A 480 -16.38 23.36 16.04
CA HIS A 480 -17.20 23.59 14.85
C HIS A 480 -18.38 22.62 14.72
N ARG A 481 -18.39 21.54 15.51
CA ARG A 481 -19.37 20.45 15.33
C ARG A 481 -20.79 20.88 15.50
N ALA A 482 -21.11 21.63 16.59
CA ALA A 482 -22.46 22.08 16.84
C ALA A 482 -22.98 23.00 15.72
N ALA A 483 -22.15 23.96 15.26
CA ALA A 483 -22.50 24.83 14.15
C ALA A 483 -22.72 24.07 12.84
N TYR A 484 -21.91 23.04 12.57
CA TYR A 484 -22.07 22.21 11.38
C TYR A 484 -23.32 21.31 11.44
N ALA A 485 -23.63 20.78 12.61
CA ALA A 485 -24.86 20.02 12.84
C ALA A 485 -26.10 20.88 12.55
N GLU A 486 -26.09 22.17 12.96
CA GLU A 486 -27.16 23.14 12.62
C GLU A 486 -27.26 23.38 11.11
N VAL A 487 -26.13 23.42 10.38
CA VAL A 487 -26.16 23.48 8.91
C VAL A 487 -26.85 22.25 8.31
N LEU A 488 -26.51 21.04 8.78
CA LEU A 488 -27.14 19.81 8.29
C LEU A 488 -28.65 19.75 8.58
N LEU A 489 -29.11 20.38 9.67
CA LEU A 489 -30.53 20.48 9.98
C LEU A 489 -31.32 21.35 9.00
N THR A 490 -30.67 22.22 8.23
CA THR A 490 -31.31 23.01 7.15
C THR A 490 -31.45 22.24 5.83
N ALA A 491 -30.79 21.11 5.71
CA ALA A 491 -30.84 20.30 4.49
C ALA A 491 -32.22 19.61 4.30
N PRO A 492 -32.61 19.28 3.06
CA PRO A 492 -33.79 18.49 2.78
C PRO A 492 -33.81 17.18 3.58
N ARG A 493 -35.00 16.76 3.98
CA ARG A 493 -35.22 15.55 4.79
C ARG A 493 -35.14 14.26 3.96
N GLU A 494 -34.07 14.11 3.19
CA GLU A 494 -33.75 12.90 2.44
C GLU A 494 -33.20 11.82 3.37
N PRO A 495 -33.33 10.53 3.04
CA PRO A 495 -32.86 9.44 3.89
C PRO A 495 -31.38 9.57 4.28
N GLU A 496 -30.54 9.97 3.35
CA GLU A 496 -29.09 10.10 3.58
C GLU A 496 -28.73 11.26 4.50
N THR A 497 -29.42 12.40 4.39
CA THR A 497 -29.23 13.54 5.28
C THR A 497 -29.74 13.24 6.68
N LEU A 498 -30.85 12.51 6.80
CA LEU A 498 -31.38 12.03 8.07
C LEU A 498 -30.44 11.03 8.75
N ALA A 499 -29.85 10.11 7.98
CA ALA A 499 -28.85 9.18 8.49
C ALA A 499 -27.59 9.92 9.01
N ALA A 500 -27.17 10.98 8.31
CA ALA A 500 -26.09 11.83 8.77
C ALA A 500 -26.42 12.48 10.11
N LEU A 501 -27.62 13.05 10.27
CA LEU A 501 -28.06 13.64 11.55
C LEU A 501 -27.97 12.63 12.70
N GLY A 502 -28.21 11.35 12.48
CA GLY A 502 -27.98 10.29 13.46
C GLY A 502 -26.53 10.17 13.92
N GLN A 503 -25.56 10.40 13.02
CA GLN A 503 -24.13 10.44 13.37
C GLN A 503 -23.75 11.69 14.17
N TRP A 504 -24.48 12.80 13.95
CA TRP A 504 -24.28 14.10 14.62
C TRP A 504 -25.17 14.28 15.85
N CYS A 505 -25.87 13.25 16.30
CA CYS A 505 -26.86 13.32 17.37
C CYS A 505 -26.34 13.89 18.69
N GLN A 506 -25.03 13.74 18.97
CA GLN A 506 -24.40 14.31 20.17
C GLN A 506 -24.33 15.85 20.15
N GLU A 507 -24.30 16.42 18.95
CA GLU A 507 -24.14 17.86 18.75
C GLU A 507 -25.48 18.59 18.60
N ILE A 508 -26.61 17.85 18.68
CA ILE A 508 -27.99 18.36 18.51
C ILE A 508 -28.85 17.93 19.70
N PRO A 509 -28.83 18.68 20.82
CA PRO A 509 -29.55 18.28 22.03
C PRO A 509 -31.08 18.12 21.87
N ASP A 510 -31.68 18.81 20.93
CA ASP A 510 -33.11 18.78 20.63
C ASP A 510 -33.47 17.99 19.35
N LEU A 511 -32.60 17.09 18.90
CA LEU A 511 -32.76 16.32 17.64
C LEU A 511 -34.13 15.64 17.57
N THR A 512 -34.58 15.00 18.63
CA THR A 512 -35.87 14.30 18.68
C THR A 512 -37.04 15.25 18.38
N ARG A 513 -37.04 16.45 18.94
CA ARG A 513 -38.08 17.45 18.66
C ARG A 513 -38.05 17.91 17.22
N ARG A 514 -36.87 18.11 16.66
CA ARG A 514 -36.67 18.57 15.28
C ARG A 514 -37.02 17.51 14.23
N LEU A 515 -36.88 16.22 14.54
CA LEU A 515 -37.23 15.12 13.66
C LEU A 515 -38.68 14.61 13.87
N ALA A 516 -39.35 14.97 14.94
CA ALA A 516 -40.73 14.55 15.20
C ALA A 516 -41.70 14.79 14.04
N PRO A 517 -41.75 15.98 13.36
CA PRO A 517 -42.60 16.16 12.19
C PRO A 517 -42.31 15.19 11.05
N THR A 518 -41.02 14.90 10.78
CA THR A 518 -40.65 13.94 9.74
C THR A 518 -41.10 12.51 10.07
N ILE A 519 -41.07 12.14 11.35
CA ILE A 519 -41.50 10.81 11.81
C ILE A 519 -43.04 10.71 11.79
N LEU A 520 -43.74 11.76 12.17
CA LEU A 520 -45.20 11.76 12.25
C LEU A 520 -45.86 11.90 10.87
N ASP A 521 -45.38 12.82 10.03
CA ASP A 521 -46.03 13.22 8.77
C ASP A 521 -45.25 12.85 7.53
N GLY A 522 -44.01 12.37 7.67
CA GLY A 522 -43.11 12.08 6.57
C GLY A 522 -43.45 10.79 5.80
N GLN A 523 -42.90 10.67 4.58
CA GLN A 523 -42.97 9.46 3.82
C GLN A 523 -42.28 8.28 4.54
N ARG A 524 -42.61 7.02 4.15
CA ARG A 524 -42.17 5.80 4.85
C ARG A 524 -40.66 5.72 5.05
N VAL A 525 -39.87 5.89 4.00
CA VAL A 525 -38.41 5.73 4.09
C VAL A 525 -37.74 6.84 4.90
N PRO A 526 -37.99 8.14 4.65
CA PRO A 526 -37.46 9.20 5.50
C PRO A 526 -37.86 9.06 6.98
N ALA A 527 -39.08 8.67 7.25
CA ALA A 527 -39.56 8.49 8.64
C ALA A 527 -38.80 7.35 9.35
N GLN A 528 -38.57 6.23 8.70
CA GLN A 528 -37.79 5.11 9.29
C GLN A 528 -36.35 5.53 9.61
N VAL A 529 -35.68 6.24 8.71
CA VAL A 529 -34.32 6.73 8.94
C VAL A 529 -34.29 7.76 10.07
N ALA A 530 -35.31 8.62 10.15
CA ALA A 530 -35.44 9.58 11.25
C ALA A 530 -35.67 8.87 12.60
N VAL A 531 -36.45 7.78 12.64
CA VAL A 531 -36.59 6.93 13.83
C VAL A 531 -35.23 6.38 14.28
N ALA A 532 -34.42 5.85 13.35
CA ALA A 532 -33.07 5.35 13.67
C ALA A 532 -32.15 6.46 14.23
N ALA A 533 -32.24 7.69 13.70
CA ALA A 533 -31.48 8.83 14.20
C ALA A 533 -31.93 9.26 15.64
N VAL A 534 -33.24 9.19 15.93
CA VAL A 534 -33.78 9.45 17.25
C VAL A 534 -33.37 8.38 18.27
N ILE A 535 -33.33 7.10 17.87
CA ILE A 535 -32.82 6.01 18.71
C ILE A 535 -31.35 6.26 19.08
N ALA A 536 -30.52 6.58 18.10
CA ALA A 536 -29.10 6.89 18.33
C ALA A 536 -28.92 8.13 19.27
N HIS A 537 -29.83 9.11 19.20
CA HIS A 537 -29.86 10.26 20.11
C HIS A 537 -30.25 9.84 21.52
N ALA A 538 -31.28 9.00 21.67
CA ALA A 538 -31.80 8.55 22.95
C ALA A 538 -30.76 7.83 23.83
N GLU A 539 -29.86 7.06 23.22
CA GLU A 539 -28.78 6.37 23.93
C GLU A 539 -27.86 7.31 24.73
N ARG A 540 -27.88 8.61 24.41
CA ARG A 540 -26.97 9.63 24.95
C ARG A 540 -27.70 10.86 25.53
N ALA A 541 -29.01 10.89 25.38
CA ALA A 541 -29.83 12.04 25.84
C ALA A 541 -29.92 12.08 27.37
N ALA A 542 -29.67 13.25 27.95
CA ALA A 542 -29.87 13.49 29.36
C ALA A 542 -31.37 13.66 29.74
N ASP A 543 -32.20 14.13 28.79
CA ASP A 543 -33.65 14.31 28.94
C ASP A 543 -34.40 13.41 27.94
N TRP A 544 -35.22 12.52 28.47
CA TRP A 544 -36.06 11.60 27.70
C TRP A 544 -37.49 12.14 27.45
N GLY A 545 -37.86 13.28 28.03
CA GLY A 545 -39.15 13.87 27.82
C GLY A 545 -39.57 13.98 26.35
N PRO A 546 -38.72 14.49 25.46
CA PRO A 546 -39.02 14.56 24.01
C PRO A 546 -39.27 13.21 23.36
N HIS A 547 -38.53 12.15 23.74
CA HIS A 547 -38.71 10.78 23.21
C HIS A 547 -40.06 10.20 23.64
N LEU A 548 -40.42 10.36 24.92
CA LEU A 548 -41.71 9.92 25.45
C LEU A 548 -42.88 10.70 24.83
N ALA A 549 -42.71 11.98 24.59
CA ALA A 549 -43.71 12.79 23.87
C ALA A 549 -43.93 12.27 22.46
N LEU A 550 -42.86 11.93 21.73
CA LEU A 550 -42.97 11.35 20.40
C LEU A 550 -43.66 9.97 20.40
N VAL A 551 -43.35 9.11 21.37
CA VAL A 551 -44.04 7.82 21.58
C VAL A 551 -45.55 8.03 21.80
N ARG A 552 -45.95 8.99 22.64
CA ARG A 552 -47.36 9.31 22.86
C ARG A 552 -48.06 9.80 21.60
N SER A 553 -47.42 10.72 20.85
CA SER A 553 -47.98 11.24 19.60
C SER A 553 -48.13 10.14 18.51
N LEU A 554 -47.19 9.23 18.42
CA LEU A 554 -47.30 8.08 17.50
C LEU A 554 -48.40 7.12 17.92
N LYS A 555 -48.57 6.89 19.25
CA LYS A 555 -49.64 6.07 19.78
C LYS A 555 -51.01 6.68 19.47
N GLU A 556 -51.19 8.00 19.72
CA GLU A 556 -52.43 8.72 19.45
C GLU A 556 -52.83 8.61 17.98
N ARG A 557 -51.87 8.74 17.05
CA ARG A 557 -52.11 8.58 15.62
C ARG A 557 -52.41 7.14 15.21
N ALA A 558 -51.71 6.16 15.77
CA ALA A 558 -51.97 4.74 15.53
C ALA A 558 -53.33 4.25 16.04
N THR A 559 -53.96 4.99 16.99
CA THR A 559 -55.24 4.65 17.61
C THR A 559 -56.39 5.57 17.15
N SER A 560 -56.13 6.55 16.26
CA SER A 560 -57.15 7.48 15.76
C SER A 560 -58.17 6.78 14.87
N PRO A 561 -59.49 7.02 15.05
CA PRO A 561 -60.55 6.44 14.23
C PRO A 561 -60.67 7.03 12.82
N ASP A 562 -59.88 8.08 12.52
CA ASP A 562 -59.92 8.79 11.23
C ASP A 562 -59.03 8.19 10.13
N GLU A 563 -58.35 7.07 10.37
CA GLU A 563 -57.60 6.36 9.31
C GLU A 563 -58.57 5.51 8.46
N PRO A 564 -58.61 5.75 7.14
CA PRO A 564 -59.57 5.04 6.26
C PRO A 564 -59.16 3.57 6.12
N ASP A 565 -60.17 2.74 6.36
CA ASP A 565 -60.26 1.31 6.02
C ASP A 565 -59.44 0.28 6.82
N ALA A 566 -60.13 -0.26 7.78
CA ALA A 566 -59.73 -1.34 8.67
C ALA A 566 -59.68 -2.75 8.00
N GLY A 567 -59.42 -2.82 6.70
CA GLY A 567 -59.42 -4.09 5.95
C GLY A 567 -58.08 -4.82 5.86
N ALA A 568 -56.97 -4.13 6.16
CA ALA A 568 -55.64 -4.70 6.16
C ALA A 568 -54.89 -4.32 7.42
N GLN A 569 -55.07 -5.06 8.49
CA GLN A 569 -54.53 -4.84 9.82
C GLN A 569 -52.98 -4.91 9.92
N GLU A 570 -52.27 -5.18 8.83
CA GLU A 570 -50.82 -5.41 8.84
C GLU A 570 -49.96 -4.22 8.39
N ASP A 571 -50.51 -3.09 7.95
CA ASP A 571 -49.74 -1.98 7.34
C ASP A 571 -50.08 -0.55 7.88
N LEU A 572 -50.39 -0.39 9.15
CA LEU A 572 -50.55 0.94 9.74
C LEU A 572 -49.16 1.61 9.92
N PRO A 573 -48.82 2.65 9.11
CA PRO A 573 -47.47 3.22 9.10
C PRO A 573 -47.01 3.75 10.48
N HIS A 574 -47.92 4.34 11.24
CA HIS A 574 -47.62 4.90 12.56
C HIS A 574 -47.40 3.81 13.61
N LEU A 575 -48.13 2.68 13.55
CA LEU A 575 -47.93 1.54 14.42
C LEU A 575 -46.52 0.91 14.20
N ARG A 576 -46.14 0.74 12.95
CA ARG A 576 -44.80 0.21 12.60
C ARG A 576 -43.67 1.12 13.09
N ARG A 577 -43.81 2.47 12.92
CA ARG A 577 -42.87 3.46 13.43
C ARG A 577 -42.79 3.46 14.96
N LEU A 578 -43.95 3.28 15.61
CA LEU A 578 -44.01 3.13 17.06
C LEU A 578 -43.28 1.86 17.51
N GLU A 579 -43.53 0.73 16.87
CA GLU A 579 -42.84 -0.53 17.19
C GLU A 579 -41.33 -0.43 17.01
N GLU A 580 -40.86 0.11 15.90
CA GLU A 580 -39.43 0.32 15.62
C GLU A 580 -38.80 1.27 16.66
N LEU A 581 -39.48 2.38 17.00
CA LEU A 581 -38.98 3.32 17.98
C LEU A 581 -38.90 2.68 19.38
N VAL A 582 -39.96 2.03 19.84
CA VAL A 582 -39.99 1.37 21.16
C VAL A 582 -38.97 0.24 21.24
N ALA A 583 -38.88 -0.60 20.21
CA ALA A 583 -37.90 -1.69 20.18
C ALA A 583 -36.43 -1.16 20.24
N GLY A 584 -36.18 -0.04 19.58
CA GLY A 584 -34.84 0.59 19.60
C GLY A 584 -34.53 1.35 20.90
N LEU A 585 -35.54 1.87 21.57
CA LEU A 585 -35.39 2.54 22.88
C LEU A 585 -35.13 1.54 24.03
N ILE A 586 -35.42 0.25 23.85
CA ILE A 586 -35.17 -0.81 24.84
C ILE A 586 -33.81 -1.49 24.49
N PRO A 587 -32.72 -1.18 25.19
CA PRO A 587 -31.42 -1.73 24.83
C PRO A 587 -31.20 -3.14 25.35
N GLY A 588 -30.59 -3.98 24.51
CA GLY A 588 -30.28 -5.38 24.79
C GLY A 588 -29.04 -5.67 25.66
N ARG A 589 -28.53 -4.72 26.47
CA ARG A 589 -27.31 -4.92 27.27
C ARG A 589 -27.49 -4.64 28.77
N ALA A 590 -27.07 -5.62 29.58
CA ALA A 590 -27.18 -5.62 31.05
C ALA A 590 -26.36 -4.55 31.81
N ALA A 591 -25.49 -3.78 31.16
CA ALA A 591 -24.57 -2.84 31.81
C ALA A 591 -25.20 -1.47 32.16
N ALA A 592 -26.42 -1.20 31.72
CA ALA A 592 -27.12 0.06 31.94
C ALA A 592 -28.35 -0.04 32.86
N LEU A 593 -28.42 -1.08 33.67
CA LEU A 593 -29.63 -1.50 34.40
C LEU A 593 -30.26 -0.49 35.37
N THR A 594 -29.47 0.43 35.92
CA THR A 594 -30.02 1.43 36.87
C THR A 594 -30.70 2.60 36.16
N TRP A 595 -30.08 3.13 35.15
CA TRP A 595 -30.58 4.21 34.31
C TRP A 595 -31.81 3.79 33.48
N HIS A 596 -31.84 2.53 33.01
CA HIS A 596 -32.96 1.99 32.25
C HIS A 596 -34.20 1.71 33.08
N ARG A 597 -34.10 1.41 34.36
CA ARG A 597 -35.30 1.16 35.21
C ARG A 597 -36.22 2.37 35.31
N GLU A 598 -35.66 3.57 35.45
CA GLU A 598 -36.45 4.81 35.56
C GLU A 598 -37.14 5.13 34.22
N HIS A 599 -36.44 4.90 33.10
CA HIS A 599 -36.96 5.23 31.77
C HIS A 599 -37.91 4.16 31.22
N LEU A 600 -37.71 2.88 31.54
CA LEU A 600 -38.66 1.81 31.22
C LEU A 600 -40.01 1.97 31.91
N GLY A 601 -40.02 2.45 33.14
CA GLY A 601 -41.27 2.78 33.84
C GLY A 601 -42.06 3.88 33.11
N SER A 602 -41.40 4.97 32.74
CA SER A 602 -42.00 6.07 31.99
C SER A 602 -42.41 5.68 30.56
N LEU A 603 -41.69 4.78 29.91
CA LEU A 603 -42.04 4.23 28.60
C LEU A 603 -43.29 3.32 28.68
N ALA A 604 -43.34 2.45 29.69
CA ALA A 604 -44.49 1.61 29.95
C ALA A 604 -45.75 2.42 30.28
N GLU A 605 -45.62 3.53 31.07
CA GLU A 605 -46.68 4.47 31.35
C GLU A 605 -47.17 5.19 30.07
N ALA A 606 -46.23 5.62 29.19
CA ALA A 606 -46.57 6.23 27.90
C ALA A 606 -47.32 5.27 26.94
N LEU A 607 -47.12 3.96 27.10
CA LEU A 607 -47.76 2.91 26.31
C LEU A 607 -49.01 2.31 26.97
N SER A 608 -49.29 2.62 28.26
CA SER A 608 -50.49 2.15 28.98
C SER A 608 -51.75 2.67 28.31
N ASP A 609 -52.88 1.99 28.49
CA ASP A 609 -54.23 2.35 28.01
C ASP A 609 -54.58 2.07 26.54
N SER A 610 -53.81 1.29 25.82
CA SER A 610 -54.18 0.83 24.46
C SER A 610 -54.11 -0.68 24.32
N PRO A 611 -55.16 -1.36 23.81
CA PRO A 611 -55.15 -2.80 23.57
C PRO A 611 -54.06 -3.27 22.61
N TRP A 612 -53.65 -2.42 21.66
CA TRP A 612 -52.64 -2.72 20.62
C TRP A 612 -51.19 -2.63 21.12
N THR A 613 -50.96 -1.80 22.13
CA THR A 613 -49.61 -1.62 22.70
C THR A 613 -49.32 -2.57 23.86
N PHE A 614 -50.28 -3.40 24.28
CA PHE A 614 -50.13 -4.34 25.40
C PHE A 614 -49.04 -5.40 25.12
N GLY A 615 -48.83 -5.80 23.86
CA GLY A 615 -47.78 -6.68 23.45
C GLY A 615 -46.39 -6.05 23.52
N LEU A 616 -46.27 -4.74 23.22
CA LEU A 616 -45.04 -3.97 23.29
C LEU A 616 -44.63 -3.66 24.73
N ALA A 617 -45.58 -3.38 25.60
CA ALA A 617 -45.36 -3.10 27.04
C ALA A 617 -44.89 -4.38 27.80
N ARG A 618 -45.13 -5.58 27.27
CA ARG A 618 -44.68 -6.87 27.85
C ARG A 618 -43.28 -7.31 27.42
N ARG A 619 -42.71 -6.77 26.34
CA ARG A 619 -41.32 -6.99 25.93
C ARG A 619 -40.37 -6.10 26.70
#